data_d4748ec177defbd36e7be906686adae4
#
_entry.id   d4748ec177defbd36e7be906686adae4
#
_cell.length_a   1.000
_cell.length_b   1.000
_cell.length_c   1.000
_cell.angle_alpha   90.00
_cell.angle_beta   90.00
_cell.angle_gamma   90.00
#
_symmetry.space_group_name_H-M   'P 1'
#
loop_
_entity.id
_entity.type
_entity.pdbx_description
1 polymer ?
#
loop_
_entity_poly.entity_id
_entity_poly.type
_entity_poly.pdbx_seq_one_letter_code
_entity_poly.pdbx_strand_id
1 'polypeptide(L)'
;MKKRTSDYEINALCGMLIEDFIKKFHYSNTRVIDIETFVTDYLGTKIVFETFDYETKGRDGFLSDGITQLRVIRDGISQRVIYPKNIIVINSDLNDPNVLARLRFTIAHEAGHLILNRHIPGSCEAAFHTEFTEGEEYSMEMLKSMLSIREIMSNKAAASLLMPPFIVSRALNTYNNGNKVTAYTGSDTILPDISKRIIQRMADSMGVSFSACYRRLKELDLFDVKPFSEYAINFNNIEVGYDQSI
;
A
#
# COMPACT_ATOMS: atom_id res chain seq x y z
N MET A 1 10.53 -27.66 0.19
CA MET A 1 10.67 -26.22 -0.13
C MET A 1 9.27 -25.63 -0.29
N LYS A 2 8.79 -24.80 0.68
CA LYS A 2 7.50 -24.10 0.53
C LYS A 2 7.64 -23.07 -0.59
N LYS A 3 6.73 -23.09 -1.56
CA LYS A 3 6.71 -22.15 -2.69
C LYS A 3 6.42 -20.74 -2.12
N ARG A 4 7.37 -19.82 -2.28
CA ARG A 4 7.20 -18.43 -1.85
C ARG A 4 6.13 -17.79 -2.75
N THR A 5 5.09 -17.22 -2.18
CA THR A 5 4.06 -16.48 -2.94
C THR A 5 4.73 -15.36 -3.69
N SER A 6 4.54 -15.33 -5.00
CA SER A 6 5.13 -14.31 -5.86
C SER A 6 4.36 -13.00 -5.81
N ASP A 7 5.03 -11.89 -6.10
CA ASP A 7 4.39 -10.59 -6.25
C ASP A 7 3.25 -10.62 -7.28
N TYR A 8 3.40 -11.44 -8.32
CA TYR A 8 2.38 -11.67 -9.33
C TYR A 8 1.10 -12.30 -8.74
N GLU A 9 1.24 -13.31 -7.88
CA GLU A 9 0.09 -13.97 -7.25
C GLU A 9 -0.68 -13.02 -6.33
N ILE A 10 0.02 -12.15 -5.56
CA ILE A 10 -0.61 -11.13 -4.71
C ILE A 10 -1.36 -10.10 -5.57
N ASN A 11 -0.71 -9.61 -6.64
CA ASN A 11 -1.33 -8.67 -7.57
C ASN A 11 -2.59 -9.25 -8.24
N ALA A 12 -2.50 -10.49 -8.70
CA ALA A 12 -3.62 -11.18 -9.34
C ALA A 12 -4.79 -11.39 -8.36
N LEU A 13 -4.52 -11.86 -7.15
CA LEU A 13 -5.53 -12.07 -6.12
C LEU A 13 -6.22 -10.75 -5.75
N CYS A 14 -5.46 -9.72 -5.41
CA CYS A 14 -6.04 -8.42 -5.02
C CYS A 14 -6.81 -7.78 -6.18
N GLY A 15 -6.30 -7.89 -7.41
CA GLY A 15 -6.97 -7.40 -8.61
C GLY A 15 -8.33 -8.07 -8.83
N MET A 16 -8.40 -9.41 -8.75
CA MET A 16 -9.64 -10.16 -8.87
C MET A 16 -10.67 -9.76 -7.79
N LEU A 17 -10.23 -9.61 -6.53
CA LEU A 17 -11.12 -9.22 -5.43
C LEU A 17 -11.70 -7.81 -5.66
N ILE A 18 -10.89 -6.86 -6.11
CA ILE A 18 -11.35 -5.49 -6.41
C ILE A 18 -12.28 -5.48 -7.64
N GLU A 19 -11.99 -6.25 -8.68
CA GLU A 19 -12.90 -6.35 -9.85
C GLU A 19 -14.26 -6.94 -9.46
N ASP A 20 -14.28 -7.97 -8.62
CA ASP A 20 -15.52 -8.57 -8.12
C ASP A 20 -16.29 -7.59 -7.22
N PHE A 21 -15.59 -6.88 -6.32
CA PHE A 21 -16.17 -5.81 -5.52
C PHE A 21 -16.83 -4.73 -6.37
N ILE A 22 -16.11 -4.22 -7.37
CA ILE A 22 -16.63 -3.19 -8.29
C ILE A 22 -17.89 -3.67 -9.02
N LYS A 23 -17.90 -4.92 -9.48
CA LYS A 23 -19.07 -5.53 -10.13
C LYS A 23 -20.25 -5.67 -9.17
N LYS A 24 -20.00 -6.21 -7.98
CA LYS A 24 -21.04 -6.50 -6.98
C LYS A 24 -21.71 -5.24 -6.43
N PHE A 25 -20.96 -4.16 -6.27
CA PHE A 25 -21.45 -2.89 -5.73
C PHE A 25 -21.75 -1.84 -6.81
N HIS A 26 -21.70 -2.22 -8.08
CA HIS A 26 -22.04 -1.36 -9.25
C HIS A 26 -21.23 -0.06 -9.30
N TYR A 27 -19.99 -0.05 -8.88
CA TYR A 27 -19.09 1.09 -9.02
C TYR A 27 -18.65 1.25 -10.48
N SER A 28 -19.36 2.07 -11.25
CA SER A 28 -18.95 2.41 -12.61
C SER A 28 -17.88 3.52 -12.59
N ASN A 29 -16.85 3.39 -13.42
CA ASN A 29 -15.79 4.39 -13.62
C ASN A 29 -15.04 4.83 -12.33
N THR A 30 -14.97 3.96 -11.34
CA THR A 30 -14.25 4.29 -10.10
C THR A 30 -12.77 4.59 -10.39
N ARG A 31 -12.24 5.65 -9.78
CA ARG A 31 -10.82 6.00 -9.77
C ARG A 31 -10.22 5.76 -8.40
N VAL A 32 -11.03 5.88 -7.37
CA VAL A 32 -10.66 5.69 -5.97
C VAL A 32 -11.40 4.46 -5.47
N ILE A 33 -10.67 3.48 -4.96
CA ILE A 33 -11.27 2.31 -4.31
C ILE A 33 -11.82 2.75 -2.96
N ASP A 34 -13.10 2.56 -2.71
CA ASP A 34 -13.68 2.71 -1.37
C ASP A 34 -13.22 1.52 -0.52
N ILE A 35 -12.07 1.71 0.15
CA ILE A 35 -11.42 0.64 0.91
C ILE A 35 -12.19 0.29 2.18
N GLU A 36 -12.91 1.24 2.76
CA GLU A 36 -13.74 0.99 3.95
C GLU A 36 -14.92 0.10 3.59
N THR A 37 -15.70 0.45 2.57
CA THR A 37 -16.78 -0.40 2.07
C THR A 37 -16.28 -1.75 1.56
N PHE A 38 -15.10 -1.79 0.92
CA PHE A 38 -14.48 -3.05 0.53
C PHE A 38 -14.22 -3.96 1.75
N VAL A 39 -13.70 -3.40 2.85
CA VAL A 39 -13.42 -4.16 4.07
C VAL A 39 -14.70 -4.56 4.80
N THR A 40 -15.62 -3.61 5.00
CA THR A 40 -16.82 -3.84 5.83
C THR A 40 -17.85 -4.69 5.12
N ASP A 41 -18.19 -4.37 3.88
CA ASP A 41 -19.34 -4.94 3.21
C ASP A 41 -18.97 -6.08 2.26
N TYR A 42 -17.77 -6.00 1.65
CA TYR A 42 -17.32 -7.07 0.75
C TYR A 42 -16.54 -8.17 1.50
N LEU A 43 -15.55 -7.79 2.34
CA LEU A 43 -14.80 -8.76 3.14
C LEU A 43 -15.55 -9.20 4.42
N GLY A 44 -16.60 -8.48 4.83
CA GLY A 44 -17.40 -8.75 6.02
C GLY A 44 -16.60 -8.59 7.33
N THR A 45 -15.68 -7.63 7.37
CA THR A 45 -14.78 -7.40 8.50
C THR A 45 -15.03 -6.02 9.11
N LYS A 46 -15.13 -5.95 10.44
CA LYS A 46 -15.34 -4.68 11.14
C LYS A 46 -14.06 -3.85 11.20
N ILE A 47 -14.21 -2.54 11.01
CA ILE A 47 -13.19 -1.53 11.31
C ILE A 47 -13.62 -0.82 12.60
N VAL A 48 -12.70 -0.68 13.54
CA VAL A 48 -12.89 0.02 14.82
C VAL A 48 -11.80 1.07 14.96
N PHE A 49 -12.18 2.28 15.34
CA PHE A 49 -11.22 3.35 15.64
C PHE A 49 -11.01 3.43 17.15
N GLU A 50 -9.74 3.43 17.57
CA GLU A 50 -9.34 3.52 18.98
C GLU A 50 -8.15 4.47 19.12
N THR A 51 -8.09 5.18 20.23
CA THR A 51 -6.90 5.97 20.57
C THR A 51 -5.84 5.03 21.12
N PHE A 52 -4.74 4.86 20.40
CA PHE A 52 -3.66 3.97 20.82
C PHE A 52 -2.85 4.61 21.96
N ASP A 53 -2.48 3.78 22.95
CA ASP A 53 -1.64 4.21 24.03
C ASP A 53 -0.19 4.46 23.56
N TYR A 54 0.55 5.19 24.35
CA TYR A 54 1.93 5.56 24.08
C TYR A 54 2.84 4.34 23.87
N GLU A 55 2.60 3.19 24.51
CA GLU A 55 3.35 1.95 24.26
C GLU A 55 3.03 1.31 22.88
N THR A 56 1.90 1.67 22.29
CA THR A 56 1.52 1.29 20.92
C THR A 56 1.82 2.42 19.92
N LYS A 57 2.48 3.48 20.37
CA LYS A 57 2.86 4.64 19.57
C LYS A 57 3.73 4.21 18.38
N GLY A 58 3.34 4.68 17.19
CA GLY A 58 4.00 4.30 15.93
C GLY A 58 3.31 3.16 15.18
N ARG A 59 2.27 2.56 15.76
CA ARG A 59 1.35 1.68 15.03
C ARG A 59 0.14 2.49 14.55
N ASP A 60 -0.21 2.31 13.30
CA ASP A 60 -1.35 2.97 12.70
C ASP A 60 -2.59 2.07 12.68
N GLY A 61 -2.38 0.76 12.61
CA GLY A 61 -3.41 -0.24 12.56
C GLY A 61 -3.00 -1.56 13.22
N PHE A 62 -4.00 -2.43 13.37
CA PHE A 62 -3.82 -3.75 13.96
C PHE A 62 -4.94 -4.69 13.48
N LEU A 63 -4.58 -5.79 12.83
CA LEU A 63 -5.52 -6.90 12.59
C LEU A 63 -5.53 -7.82 13.79
N SER A 64 -6.65 -7.93 14.49
CA SER A 64 -6.73 -8.72 15.70
C SER A 64 -6.69 -10.22 15.43
N ASP A 65 -5.95 -10.95 16.26
CA ASP A 65 -5.83 -12.42 16.26
C ASP A 65 -6.77 -13.12 17.25
N GLY A 66 -7.47 -12.34 18.09
CA GLY A 66 -8.34 -12.84 19.14
C GLY A 66 -7.65 -13.10 20.48
N ILE A 67 -6.34 -12.90 20.57
CA ILE A 67 -5.53 -13.25 21.75
C ILE A 67 -4.68 -12.06 22.21
N THR A 68 -4.08 -11.35 21.27
CA THR A 68 -3.15 -10.24 21.57
C THR A 68 -3.90 -9.06 22.17
N GLN A 69 -3.40 -8.56 23.30
CA GLN A 69 -3.91 -7.38 23.96
C GLN A 69 -3.39 -6.12 23.25
N LEU A 70 -4.30 -5.23 22.88
CA LEU A 70 -3.97 -3.89 22.39
C LEU A 70 -4.16 -2.89 23.55
N ARG A 71 -3.20 -2.00 23.78
CA ARG A 71 -3.38 -0.91 24.71
C ARG A 71 -4.01 0.28 24.03
N VAL A 72 -5.14 0.71 24.57
CA VAL A 72 -5.94 1.83 24.06
C VAL A 72 -6.26 2.80 25.20
N ILE A 73 -6.50 4.05 24.86
CA ILE A 73 -6.96 5.08 25.81
C ILE A 73 -8.46 5.23 25.64
N ARG A 74 -9.23 4.97 26.71
CA ARG A 74 -10.67 5.23 26.79
C ARG A 74 -10.93 6.05 28.02
N ASP A 75 -11.69 7.13 27.87
CA ASP A 75 -11.98 8.09 28.95
C ASP A 75 -10.73 8.60 29.68
N GLY A 76 -9.62 8.79 28.93
CA GLY A 76 -8.32 9.23 29.46
C GLY A 76 -7.55 8.16 30.23
N ILE A 77 -8.03 6.91 30.28
CA ILE A 77 -7.40 5.82 31.01
C ILE A 77 -6.86 4.79 30.03
N SER A 78 -5.58 4.40 30.19
CA SER A 78 -4.97 3.31 29.44
C SER A 78 -5.57 1.95 29.84
N GLN A 79 -6.07 1.22 28.89
CA GLN A 79 -6.71 -0.07 29.06
C GLN A 79 -6.14 -1.11 28.09
N ARG A 80 -6.07 -2.37 28.52
CA ARG A 80 -5.73 -3.50 27.67
C ARG A 80 -7.01 -4.16 27.18
N VAL A 81 -7.18 -4.21 25.86
CA VAL A 81 -8.39 -4.75 25.21
C VAL A 81 -7.98 -5.89 24.27
N ILE A 82 -8.71 -6.99 24.33
CA ILE A 82 -8.63 -8.08 23.35
C ILE A 82 -9.82 -7.94 22.40
N TYR A 83 -9.55 -7.82 21.11
CA TYR A 83 -10.60 -7.78 20.08
C TYR A 83 -10.83 -9.18 19.53
N PRO A 84 -12.07 -9.53 19.16
CA PRO A 84 -12.34 -10.77 18.44
C PRO A 84 -11.46 -10.90 17.20
N LYS A 85 -11.13 -12.14 16.82
CA LYS A 85 -10.27 -12.40 15.63
C LYS A 85 -10.85 -11.74 14.37
N ASN A 86 -9.95 -11.22 13.53
CA ASN A 86 -10.25 -10.56 12.26
C ASN A 86 -11.01 -9.21 12.38
N ILE A 87 -10.85 -8.49 13.47
CA ILE A 87 -11.24 -7.07 13.55
C ILE A 87 -10.06 -6.21 13.18
N ILE A 88 -10.27 -5.22 12.31
CA ILE A 88 -9.26 -4.21 11.99
C ILE A 88 -9.44 -3.05 12.96
N VAL A 89 -8.41 -2.75 13.74
CA VAL A 89 -8.39 -1.63 14.69
C VAL A 89 -7.44 -0.57 14.13
N ILE A 90 -7.95 0.65 13.99
CA ILE A 90 -7.22 1.79 13.42
C ILE A 90 -7.01 2.83 14.50
N ASN A 91 -5.81 3.43 14.55
CA ASN A 91 -5.53 4.54 15.44
C ASN A 91 -6.39 5.76 15.05
N SER A 92 -7.15 6.30 16.02
CA SER A 92 -8.03 7.44 15.84
C SER A 92 -7.30 8.71 15.37
N ASP A 93 -5.99 8.82 15.59
CA ASP A 93 -5.17 9.93 15.09
C ASP A 93 -5.16 9.99 13.55
N LEU A 94 -5.49 8.88 12.88
CA LEU A 94 -5.62 8.84 11.42
C LEU A 94 -6.97 9.38 10.90
N ASN A 95 -7.93 9.65 11.77
CA ASN A 95 -9.22 10.23 11.38
C ASN A 95 -9.12 11.76 11.17
N ASP A 96 -8.09 12.19 10.48
CA ASP A 96 -7.80 13.56 10.08
C ASP A 96 -7.78 13.64 8.54
N PRO A 97 -8.54 14.56 7.93
CA PRO A 97 -8.54 14.76 6.47
C PRO A 97 -7.14 14.98 5.86
N ASN A 98 -6.21 15.57 6.62
CA ASN A 98 -4.85 15.82 6.14
C ASN A 98 -4.01 14.55 5.97
N VAL A 99 -4.40 13.45 6.60
CA VAL A 99 -3.70 12.15 6.52
C VAL A 99 -4.56 11.04 5.89
N LEU A 100 -5.59 11.40 5.16
CA LEU A 100 -6.54 10.46 4.54
C LEU A 100 -5.84 9.37 3.70
N ALA A 101 -4.81 9.72 2.93
CA ALA A 101 -4.05 8.75 2.15
C ALA A 101 -3.34 7.70 3.05
N ARG A 102 -2.89 8.11 4.24
CA ARG A 102 -2.29 7.22 5.24
C ARG A 102 -3.33 6.33 5.88
N LEU A 103 -4.49 6.88 6.27
CA LEU A 103 -5.63 6.11 6.79
C LEU A 103 -6.02 5.00 5.80
N ARG A 104 -6.25 5.35 4.54
CA ARG A 104 -6.62 4.41 3.48
C ARG A 104 -5.58 3.31 3.29
N PHE A 105 -4.29 3.69 3.29
CA PHE A 105 -3.20 2.71 3.17
C PHE A 105 -3.13 1.78 4.37
N THR A 106 -3.34 2.28 5.59
CA THR A 106 -3.39 1.47 6.81
C THR A 106 -4.54 0.46 6.78
N ILE A 107 -5.75 0.90 6.42
CA ILE A 107 -6.90 -0.01 6.27
C ILE A 107 -6.60 -1.09 5.22
N ALA A 108 -6.04 -0.71 4.08
CA ALA A 108 -5.67 -1.65 3.02
C ALA A 108 -4.55 -2.62 3.45
N HIS A 109 -3.61 -2.18 4.30
CA HIS A 109 -2.54 -3.00 4.84
C HIS A 109 -3.08 -4.09 5.77
N GLU A 110 -3.95 -3.73 6.71
CA GLU A 110 -4.61 -4.70 7.61
C GLU A 110 -5.55 -5.64 6.84
N ALA A 111 -6.25 -5.14 5.81
CA ALA A 111 -7.00 -5.97 4.88
C ALA A 111 -6.08 -6.92 4.10
N GLY A 112 -4.88 -6.48 3.75
CA GLY A 112 -3.84 -7.31 3.14
C GLY A 112 -3.48 -8.50 4.01
N HIS A 113 -3.22 -8.30 5.30
CA HIS A 113 -3.02 -9.39 6.26
C HIS A 113 -4.20 -10.37 6.29
N LEU A 114 -5.43 -9.85 6.33
CA LEU A 114 -6.64 -10.66 6.35
C LEU A 114 -6.79 -11.51 5.08
N ILE A 115 -6.60 -10.91 3.91
CA ILE A 115 -6.71 -11.57 2.60
C ILE A 115 -5.65 -12.66 2.46
N LEU A 116 -4.40 -12.35 2.80
CA LEU A 116 -3.30 -13.32 2.75
C LEU A 116 -3.58 -14.51 3.67
N ASN A 117 -4.09 -14.27 4.88
CA ASN A 117 -4.46 -15.34 5.81
C ASN A 117 -5.59 -16.23 5.28
N ARG A 118 -6.56 -15.67 4.53
CA ARG A 118 -7.71 -16.41 4.00
C ARG A 118 -7.42 -17.18 2.71
N HIS A 119 -6.59 -16.60 1.83
CA HIS A 119 -6.47 -17.08 0.44
C HIS A 119 -5.13 -17.74 0.11
N ILE A 120 -4.11 -17.54 0.93
CA ILE A 120 -2.77 -18.11 0.69
C ILE A 120 -2.40 -19.03 1.86
N PRO A 121 -2.81 -20.30 1.82
CA PRO A 121 -2.52 -21.25 2.89
C PRO A 121 -1.01 -21.40 3.12
N GLY A 122 -0.60 -21.26 4.37
CA GLY A 122 0.80 -21.45 4.79
C GLY A 122 1.74 -20.26 4.54
N SER A 123 1.25 -19.14 3.99
CA SER A 123 2.09 -17.96 3.81
C SER A 123 2.18 -17.06 5.05
N CYS A 124 1.12 -17.02 5.87
CA CYS A 124 1.07 -16.18 7.07
C CYS A 124 0.73 -16.97 8.35
N GLU A 125 -0.27 -17.84 8.35
CA GLU A 125 -0.54 -18.67 9.53
C GLU A 125 0.60 -19.66 9.80
N ALA A 126 1.21 -20.20 8.75
CA ALA A 126 2.35 -21.10 8.92
C ALA A 126 3.62 -20.40 9.42
N ALA A 127 3.81 -19.10 9.08
CA ALA A 127 4.90 -18.32 9.64
C ALA A 127 4.69 -18.02 11.13
N PHE A 128 3.44 -17.87 11.56
CA PHE A 128 3.09 -17.54 12.94
C PHE A 128 2.87 -18.78 13.84
N HIS A 129 2.41 -19.91 13.27
CA HIS A 129 2.06 -21.12 14.03
C HIS A 129 2.98 -22.31 13.81
N THR A 130 3.61 -22.47 12.65
CA THR A 130 4.53 -23.60 12.41
C THR A 130 5.95 -23.33 12.88
N GLU A 131 6.27 -22.09 13.18
CA GLU A 131 7.60 -21.71 13.63
C GLU A 131 7.69 -21.52 15.13
N PHE A 132 6.56 -21.43 15.78
CA PHE A 132 6.45 -21.62 17.23
C PHE A 132 5.96 -23.04 17.55
N THR A 133 6.61 -24.06 16.96
CA THR A 133 6.39 -25.44 17.40
C THR A 133 6.92 -25.55 18.82
N GLU A 134 6.11 -25.98 19.75
CA GLU A 134 6.54 -26.21 21.13
C GLU A 134 7.84 -27.05 21.15
N GLY A 135 8.93 -26.43 21.61
CA GLY A 135 10.23 -27.09 21.73
C GLY A 135 11.30 -26.70 20.69
N GLU A 136 11.01 -25.84 19.70
CA GLU A 136 12.04 -25.31 18.81
C GLU A 136 12.52 -23.91 19.24
N GLU A 137 13.84 -23.71 19.26
CA GLU A 137 14.46 -22.40 19.52
C GLU A 137 14.65 -21.67 18.20
N TYR A 138 14.01 -20.50 18.07
CA TYR A 138 14.15 -19.62 16.90
C TYR A 138 15.15 -18.50 17.18
N SER A 139 16.09 -18.29 16.28
CA SER A 139 16.97 -17.14 16.40
C SER A 139 16.20 -15.83 16.20
N MET A 140 16.61 -14.76 16.90
CA MET A 140 16.01 -13.42 16.76
C MET A 140 16.12 -12.87 15.32
N GLU A 141 17.13 -13.29 14.56
CA GLU A 141 17.30 -12.92 13.16
C GLU A 141 16.27 -13.61 12.26
N MET A 142 15.99 -14.88 12.53
CA MET A 142 14.98 -15.65 11.81
C MET A 142 13.58 -15.08 12.07
N LEU A 143 13.21 -14.77 13.29
CA LEU A 143 11.95 -14.11 13.65
C LEU A 143 11.80 -12.72 12.98
N LYS A 144 12.86 -11.91 13.01
CA LYS A 144 12.86 -10.60 12.32
C LYS A 144 12.71 -10.73 10.81
N SER A 145 13.38 -11.70 10.19
CA SER A 145 13.28 -11.96 8.75
C SER A 145 11.86 -12.34 8.34
N MET A 146 11.16 -13.11 9.13
CA MET A 146 9.84 -13.64 8.83
C MET A 146 8.72 -12.61 9.05
N LEU A 147 8.79 -11.85 10.15
CA LEU A 147 7.93 -10.69 10.39
C LEU A 147 8.11 -9.65 9.27
N SER A 148 9.34 -9.45 8.80
CA SER A 148 9.67 -8.58 7.67
C SER A 148 9.02 -9.04 6.36
N ILE A 149 9.03 -10.33 6.04
CA ILE A 149 8.42 -10.88 4.83
C ILE A 149 6.89 -10.69 4.84
N ARG A 150 6.25 -10.95 5.98
CA ARG A 150 4.81 -10.75 6.14
C ARG A 150 4.40 -9.30 5.90
N GLU A 151 5.12 -8.37 6.51
CA GLU A 151 4.90 -6.93 6.34
C GLU A 151 5.09 -6.48 4.87
N ILE A 152 6.13 -7.00 4.20
CA ILE A 152 6.35 -6.74 2.78
C ILE A 152 5.16 -7.24 1.93
N MET A 153 4.66 -8.44 2.18
CA MET A 153 3.52 -9.01 1.45
C MET A 153 2.24 -8.20 1.69
N SER A 154 1.98 -7.76 2.92
CA SER A 154 0.81 -6.94 3.27
C SER A 154 0.91 -5.54 2.67
N ASN A 155 2.09 -4.93 2.64
CA ASN A 155 2.32 -3.67 1.93
C ASN A 155 2.04 -3.80 0.42
N LYS A 156 2.45 -4.91 -0.20
CA LYS A 156 2.16 -5.19 -1.62
C LYS A 156 0.67 -5.43 -1.86
N ALA A 157 0.00 -6.15 -0.97
CA ALA A 157 -1.44 -6.34 -1.03
C ALA A 157 -2.16 -4.99 -0.91
N ALA A 158 -1.78 -4.13 0.05
CA ALA A 158 -2.33 -2.79 0.21
C ALA A 158 -2.20 -1.94 -1.07
N ALA A 159 -0.99 -1.91 -1.64
CA ALA A 159 -0.74 -1.21 -2.89
C ALA A 159 -1.58 -1.76 -4.04
N SER A 160 -1.77 -3.09 -4.11
CA SER A 160 -2.55 -3.76 -5.15
C SER A 160 -4.05 -3.56 -4.99
N LEU A 161 -4.55 -3.47 -3.75
CA LEU A 161 -5.96 -3.16 -3.46
C LEU A 161 -6.30 -1.72 -3.82
N LEU A 162 -5.47 -0.76 -3.42
CA LEU A 162 -5.72 0.66 -3.68
C LEU A 162 -5.42 1.07 -5.13
N MET A 163 -4.43 0.44 -5.75
CA MET A 163 -3.92 0.75 -7.08
C MET A 163 -3.81 -0.51 -7.95
N PRO A 164 -4.93 -1.21 -8.22
CA PRO A 164 -4.89 -2.34 -9.14
C PRO A 164 -4.44 -1.87 -10.54
N PRO A 165 -3.80 -2.72 -11.36
CA PRO A 165 -3.22 -2.32 -12.64
C PRO A 165 -4.16 -1.57 -13.57
N PHE A 166 -5.45 -1.95 -13.62
CA PHE A 166 -6.43 -1.30 -14.48
C PHE A 166 -6.76 0.14 -14.04
N ILE A 167 -6.73 0.46 -12.74
CA ILE A 167 -6.90 1.84 -12.21
C ILE A 167 -5.66 2.67 -12.52
N VAL A 168 -4.46 2.10 -12.30
CA VAL A 168 -3.20 2.76 -12.65
C VAL A 168 -3.13 3.08 -14.13
N SER A 169 -3.52 2.14 -15.01
CA SER A 169 -3.59 2.36 -16.45
C SER A 169 -4.56 3.48 -16.83
N ARG A 170 -5.72 3.56 -16.19
CA ARG A 170 -6.66 4.68 -16.41
C ARG A 170 -6.07 6.03 -16.00
N ALA A 171 -5.42 6.09 -14.85
CA ALA A 171 -4.75 7.30 -14.38
C ALA A 171 -3.61 7.69 -15.34
N LEU A 172 -2.83 6.73 -15.79
CA LEU A 172 -1.74 6.95 -16.76
C LEU A 172 -2.28 7.48 -18.09
N ASN A 173 -3.36 6.90 -18.61
CA ASN A 173 -4.04 7.39 -19.80
C ASN A 173 -4.54 8.83 -19.64
N THR A 174 -5.08 9.17 -18.46
CA THR A 174 -5.62 10.51 -18.20
C THR A 174 -4.52 11.56 -18.08
N TYR A 175 -3.41 11.25 -17.40
CA TYR A 175 -2.40 12.25 -17.02
C TYR A 175 -1.10 12.18 -17.83
N ASN A 176 -0.88 11.10 -18.57
CA ASN A 176 0.32 10.92 -19.40
C ASN A 176 0.03 10.26 -20.77
N ASN A 177 -1.20 10.35 -21.27
CA ASN A 177 -1.63 9.79 -22.56
C ASN A 177 -1.28 8.30 -22.74
N GLY A 178 -1.26 7.53 -21.65
CA GLY A 178 -0.89 6.11 -21.66
C GLY A 178 0.60 5.81 -21.74
N ASN A 179 1.45 6.84 -21.85
CA ASN A 179 2.90 6.65 -21.91
C ASN A 179 3.48 6.34 -20.53
N LYS A 180 4.58 5.59 -20.49
CA LYS A 180 5.38 5.43 -19.27
C LYS A 180 5.89 6.79 -18.76
N VAL A 181 6.07 6.91 -17.45
CA VAL A 181 6.58 8.15 -16.82
C VAL A 181 8.09 8.22 -17.01
N THR A 182 8.59 9.32 -17.54
CA THR A 182 10.04 9.48 -17.79
C THR A 182 10.79 9.65 -16.48
N ALA A 183 11.88 8.91 -16.34
CA ALA A 183 12.88 9.04 -15.27
C ALA A 183 14.29 8.99 -15.89
N TYR A 184 15.27 9.56 -15.20
CA TYR A 184 16.65 9.52 -15.65
C TYR A 184 17.55 8.82 -14.62
N THR A 185 18.51 8.02 -15.11
CA THR A 185 19.51 7.35 -14.26
C THR A 185 20.87 8.03 -14.39
N GLY A 186 21.48 8.23 -13.21
CA GLY A 186 22.86 8.62 -13.03
C GLY A 186 23.40 7.87 -11.81
N SER A 187 24.03 8.58 -10.88
CA SER A 187 24.31 8.06 -9.53
C SER A 187 23.01 7.73 -8.78
N ASP A 188 21.94 8.47 -9.07
CA ASP A 188 20.60 8.30 -8.49
C ASP A 188 19.50 8.41 -9.57
N THR A 189 18.28 7.94 -9.25
CA THR A 189 17.12 8.12 -10.13
C THR A 189 16.58 9.54 -10.00
N ILE A 190 16.63 10.31 -11.10
CA ILE A 190 16.13 11.69 -11.15
C ILE A 190 14.76 11.71 -11.83
N LEU A 191 13.79 12.32 -11.15
CA LEU A 191 12.49 12.61 -11.72
C LEU A 191 12.42 14.07 -12.16
N PRO A 192 12.21 14.36 -13.45
CA PRO A 192 11.87 15.70 -13.92
C PRO A 192 10.63 16.24 -13.24
N ASP A 193 10.49 17.55 -13.16
CA ASP A 193 9.32 18.17 -12.51
C ASP A 193 7.99 17.83 -13.21
N ILE A 194 8.03 17.64 -14.53
CA ILE A 194 6.85 17.17 -15.26
C ILE A 194 6.42 15.76 -14.78
N SER A 195 7.39 14.85 -14.60
CA SER A 195 7.13 13.49 -14.11
C SER A 195 6.63 13.50 -12.67
N LYS A 196 7.19 14.35 -11.80
CA LYS A 196 6.69 14.54 -10.44
C LYS A 196 5.23 15.02 -10.43
N ARG A 197 4.89 16.00 -11.28
CA ARG A 197 3.51 16.50 -11.43
C ARG A 197 2.56 15.44 -11.95
N ILE A 198 2.96 14.62 -12.91
CA ILE A 198 2.16 13.50 -13.41
C ILE A 198 1.88 12.50 -12.28
N ILE A 199 2.91 12.07 -11.56
CA ILE A 199 2.77 11.14 -10.43
C ILE A 199 1.88 11.72 -9.33
N GLN A 200 2.02 13.01 -9.00
CA GLN A 200 1.18 13.68 -8.01
C GLN A 200 -0.29 13.67 -8.43
N ARG A 201 -0.61 14.06 -9.68
CA ARG A 201 -1.98 14.02 -10.19
C ARG A 201 -2.58 12.61 -10.21
N MET A 202 -1.77 11.61 -10.56
CA MET A 202 -2.19 10.22 -10.49
C MET A 202 -2.48 9.81 -9.04
N ALA A 203 -1.59 10.14 -8.10
CA ALA A 203 -1.75 9.85 -6.68
C ALA A 203 -3.02 10.48 -6.11
N ASP A 204 -3.24 11.77 -6.37
CA ASP A 204 -4.44 12.50 -5.95
C ASP A 204 -5.72 11.85 -6.52
N SER A 205 -5.70 11.47 -7.80
CA SER A 205 -6.85 10.85 -8.46
C SER A 205 -7.20 9.46 -7.94
N MET A 206 -6.24 8.77 -7.31
CA MET A 206 -6.42 7.45 -6.70
C MET A 206 -6.58 7.51 -5.17
N GLY A 207 -6.45 8.71 -4.57
CA GLY A 207 -6.52 8.92 -3.13
C GLY A 207 -5.39 8.24 -2.35
N VAL A 208 -4.18 8.29 -2.90
CA VAL A 208 -2.96 7.71 -2.30
C VAL A 208 -1.86 8.76 -2.20
N SER A 209 -0.80 8.48 -1.42
CA SER A 209 0.35 9.38 -1.36
C SER A 209 1.22 9.30 -2.63
N PHE A 210 1.95 10.39 -2.92
CA PHE A 210 2.96 10.41 -3.99
C PHE A 210 3.92 9.22 -3.89
N SER A 211 4.44 8.95 -2.71
CA SER A 211 5.41 7.86 -2.48
C SER A 211 4.80 6.48 -2.76
N ALA A 212 3.53 6.26 -2.41
CA ALA A 212 2.82 5.01 -2.72
C ALA A 212 2.61 4.86 -4.23
N CYS A 213 2.16 5.91 -4.91
CA CYS A 213 1.99 5.91 -6.36
C CYS A 213 3.33 5.68 -7.09
N TYR A 214 4.40 6.39 -6.70
CA TYR A 214 5.73 6.21 -7.27
C TYR A 214 6.24 4.77 -7.15
N ARG A 215 6.14 4.17 -5.96
CA ARG A 215 6.53 2.77 -5.74
C ARG A 215 5.70 1.82 -6.59
N ARG A 216 4.39 2.08 -6.69
CA ARG A 216 3.50 1.24 -7.49
C ARG A 216 3.81 1.30 -8.99
N LEU A 217 4.10 2.48 -9.53
CA LEU A 217 4.56 2.65 -10.91
C LEU A 217 5.86 1.86 -11.18
N LYS A 218 6.77 1.85 -10.20
CA LYS A 218 8.02 1.09 -10.27
C LYS A 218 7.78 -0.42 -10.27
N GLU A 219 6.89 -0.91 -9.40
CA GLU A 219 6.50 -2.32 -9.33
C GLU A 219 5.83 -2.81 -10.63
N LEU A 220 5.07 -1.95 -11.31
CA LEU A 220 4.37 -2.25 -12.55
C LEU A 220 5.22 -1.99 -13.81
N ASP A 221 6.51 -1.66 -13.66
CA ASP A 221 7.43 -1.31 -14.76
C ASP A 221 6.88 -0.20 -15.67
N LEU A 222 6.32 0.85 -15.07
CA LEU A 222 5.70 1.98 -15.79
C LEU A 222 6.60 3.22 -15.86
N PHE A 223 7.92 3.05 -15.67
CA PHE A 223 8.91 4.09 -15.94
C PHE A 223 9.63 3.86 -17.26
N ASP A 224 9.75 4.93 -18.06
CA ASP A 224 10.68 5.04 -19.18
C ASP A 224 11.99 5.64 -18.65
N VAL A 225 12.97 4.77 -18.43
CA VAL A 225 14.22 5.12 -17.77
C VAL A 225 15.28 5.45 -18.83
N LYS A 226 15.74 6.70 -18.87
CA LYS A 226 16.72 7.22 -19.82
C LYS A 226 18.06 7.55 -19.16
N PRO A 227 19.17 7.55 -19.92
CA PRO A 227 20.45 8.01 -19.40
C PRO A 227 20.41 9.50 -18.99
N PHE A 228 21.12 9.86 -17.93
CA PHE A 228 21.21 11.26 -17.47
C PHE A 228 21.73 12.23 -18.53
N SER A 229 22.57 11.76 -19.45
CA SER A 229 23.07 12.56 -20.57
C SER A 229 21.95 13.16 -21.44
N GLU A 230 20.82 12.46 -21.60
CA GLU A 230 19.65 12.99 -22.33
C GLU A 230 18.94 14.11 -21.56
N TYR A 231 18.97 14.07 -20.23
CA TYR A 231 18.41 15.13 -19.39
C TYR A 231 19.22 16.43 -19.52
N ALA A 232 20.54 16.34 -19.49
CA ALA A 232 21.43 17.47 -19.62
C ALA A 232 21.33 18.18 -21.01
N ILE A 233 21.14 17.39 -22.08
CA ILE A 233 20.96 17.96 -23.44
C ILE A 233 19.64 18.75 -23.52
N ASN A 234 18.56 18.25 -22.92
CA ASN A 234 17.29 18.98 -22.91
C ASN A 234 17.33 20.27 -22.09
N PHE A 235 18.13 20.32 -21.03
CA PHE A 235 18.34 21.54 -20.23
C PHE A 235 19.09 22.63 -21.03
N ASN A 236 20.15 22.26 -21.73
CA ASN A 236 20.95 23.18 -22.55
C ASN A 236 20.13 23.73 -23.74
N ASN A 237 19.17 22.98 -24.28
CA ASN A 237 18.33 23.48 -25.37
C ASN A 237 17.21 24.44 -24.89
N ILE A 238 16.91 24.51 -23.60
CA ILE A 238 15.95 25.46 -23.02
C ILE A 238 16.63 26.79 -22.72
N GLU A 239 17.91 26.82 -22.34
CA GLU A 239 18.67 28.06 -22.07
C GLU A 239 19.06 28.81 -23.35
N VAL A 240 19.17 28.17 -24.50
CA VAL A 240 19.53 28.80 -25.77
C VAL A 240 18.36 29.53 -26.44
N GLY A 241 17.15 29.43 -25.92
CA GLY A 241 15.93 30.07 -26.43
C GLY A 241 15.70 31.52 -25.96
N TYR A 242 16.52 32.07 -25.08
CA TYR A 242 16.48 33.47 -24.67
C TYR A 242 17.69 34.20 -25.25
N ASP A 243 17.43 34.98 -26.24
CA ASP A 243 18.10 36.17 -26.72
C ASP A 243 18.55 36.11 -28.17
N GLN A 244 17.63 36.42 -29.06
CA GLN A 244 17.92 37.16 -30.29
C GLN A 244 16.66 37.89 -30.74
N SER A 245 16.34 39.01 -30.07
CA SER A 245 15.56 40.10 -30.69
C SER A 245 15.80 41.41 -29.90
N ILE A 246 16.87 42.10 -30.30
CA ILE A 246 16.96 43.56 -30.20
C ILE A 246 17.20 44.07 -31.61
#